data_393a9f11d25430d2ef3023f281934259
#
_entry.id   393a9f11d25430d2ef3023f281934259
#
_cell.length_a   1.000
_cell.length_b   1.000
_cell.length_c   1.000
_cell.angle_alpha   90.00
_cell.angle_beta   90.00
_cell.angle_gamma   90.00
#
_symmetry.space_group_name_H-M   'P 1'
#
loop_
_entity.id
_entity.type
_entity.pdbx_description
1 polymer ?
#
loop_
_entity_poly.entity_id
_entity_poly.type
_entity_poly.pdbx_seq_one_letter_code
_entity_poly.pdbx_strand_id
1 'polypeptide(L)'
;MIIKKKIEKKLTRKDIDYLIILSKQFPSIESAITEMINLNAILNLPKETEHFISDLHGEYEAFIHVKNNASGEVKRKIDALFGEKMNESERKEFASLVYYPKEKIDSTIKTCENKNNENNLQIINWYKKNLYNLILLCRYVSSKYTRSKVRKALPSEFSYVIEELLYEDKDKRHKKRYYNSIIEEIIKMNKANDFIIALSNLIKRFVVGRVHVLGDIFDRGPGSDIIMEELVNYHSVDITWGNHDILWIGAASGHPACIANVIRISLRYGNLDTLREGYGIDLLPLATFALQYYMDDPCTNFIPKVKDDEFTKNEIDLIAKMHKAISIIQFKLESQLIR
;
A
#
# COMPACT_ATOMS: atom_id res chain seq x y z
N MET A 1 -39.63 10.02 -24.24
CA MET A 1 -40.96 10.09 -23.59
C MET A 1 -40.96 9.68 -22.12
N ILE A 2 -39.79 9.48 -21.48
CA ILE A 2 -39.66 9.06 -20.05
C ILE A 2 -39.34 10.24 -19.11
N ILE A 3 -38.90 11.37 -19.65
CA ILE A 3 -38.45 12.54 -18.84
C ILE A 3 -39.58 13.45 -18.35
N LYS A 4 -40.78 13.38 -18.94
CA LYS A 4 -41.91 14.27 -18.60
C LYS A 4 -42.73 13.92 -17.36
N LYS A 5 -42.47 12.81 -16.67
CA LYS A 5 -43.33 12.34 -15.58
C LYS A 5 -42.79 12.43 -14.14
N LYS A 6 -41.66 13.15 -13.93
CA LYS A 6 -41.00 13.23 -12.59
C LYS A 6 -40.69 14.64 -12.08
N ILE A 7 -41.24 15.69 -12.70
CA ILE A 7 -40.98 17.08 -12.26
C ILE A 7 -42.28 17.72 -11.75
N GLU A 8 -42.91 17.12 -10.73
CA GLU A 8 -43.90 17.80 -9.91
C GLU A 8 -43.52 17.82 -8.41
N LYS A 9 -42.29 17.53 -8.06
CA LYS A 9 -41.81 17.74 -6.70
C LYS A 9 -41.45 19.21 -6.57
N LYS A 10 -42.24 20.00 -5.79
CA LYS A 10 -41.86 21.37 -5.44
C LYS A 10 -40.45 21.35 -4.86
N LEU A 11 -39.51 21.99 -5.54
CA LEU A 11 -38.13 22.12 -5.09
C LEU A 11 -38.12 22.88 -3.74
N THR A 12 -37.43 22.35 -2.78
CA THR A 12 -37.17 23.03 -1.52
C THR A 12 -36.08 24.09 -1.72
N ARG A 13 -35.94 25.01 -0.77
CA ARG A 13 -34.86 26.01 -0.80
C ARG A 13 -33.47 25.33 -0.85
N LYS A 14 -33.30 24.23 -0.13
CA LYS A 14 -32.06 23.44 -0.15
C LYS A 14 -31.77 22.83 -1.52
N ASP A 15 -32.82 22.35 -2.22
CA ASP A 15 -32.65 21.82 -3.57
C ASP A 15 -32.22 22.93 -4.54
N ILE A 16 -32.77 24.13 -4.40
CA ILE A 16 -32.40 25.27 -5.24
C ILE A 16 -30.94 25.70 -4.97
N ASP A 17 -30.53 25.81 -3.71
CA ASP A 17 -29.16 26.14 -3.35
C ASP A 17 -28.16 25.10 -3.89
N TYR A 18 -28.51 23.82 -3.81
CA TYR A 18 -27.69 22.75 -4.42
C TYR A 18 -27.61 22.84 -5.92
N LEU A 19 -28.72 23.13 -6.62
CA LEU A 19 -28.74 23.33 -8.07
C LEU A 19 -27.93 24.55 -8.51
N ILE A 20 -27.90 25.63 -7.71
CA ILE A 20 -27.06 26.79 -7.94
C ILE A 20 -25.56 26.41 -7.89
N ILE A 21 -25.17 25.55 -6.94
CA ILE A 21 -23.79 25.07 -6.87
C ILE A 21 -23.46 24.20 -8.10
N LEU A 22 -24.34 23.27 -8.46
CA LEU A 22 -24.17 22.43 -9.63
C LEU A 22 -24.11 23.23 -10.95
N SER A 23 -24.89 24.31 -11.07
CA SER A 23 -24.85 25.14 -12.27
C SER A 23 -23.52 25.86 -12.52
N LYS A 24 -22.72 26.06 -11.46
CA LYS A 24 -21.34 26.59 -11.62
C LYS A 24 -20.41 25.57 -12.25
N GLN A 25 -20.65 24.28 -11.99
CA GLN A 25 -19.85 23.18 -12.56
C GLN A 25 -20.37 22.77 -13.94
N PHE A 26 -21.69 22.83 -14.15
CA PHE A 26 -22.37 22.48 -15.39
C PHE A 26 -23.18 23.68 -15.88
N PRO A 27 -22.54 24.66 -16.55
CA PRO A 27 -23.17 25.94 -16.88
C PRO A 27 -24.21 25.88 -18.02
N SER A 28 -24.27 24.77 -18.76
CA SER A 28 -25.25 24.56 -19.83
C SER A 28 -25.96 23.20 -19.70
N ILE A 29 -27.12 23.11 -20.36
CA ILE A 29 -27.88 21.86 -20.42
C ILE A 29 -27.05 20.77 -21.11
N GLU A 30 -26.33 21.11 -22.13
CA GLU A 30 -25.47 20.22 -22.93
C GLU A 30 -24.35 19.63 -22.04
N SER A 31 -23.72 20.49 -21.22
CA SER A 31 -22.67 20.03 -20.28
C SER A 31 -23.24 19.07 -19.21
N ALA A 32 -24.42 19.37 -18.68
CA ALA A 32 -25.09 18.51 -17.72
C ALA A 32 -25.51 17.17 -18.36
N ILE A 33 -26.08 17.18 -19.57
CA ILE A 33 -26.44 15.97 -20.29
C ILE A 33 -25.21 15.12 -20.60
N THR A 34 -24.12 15.73 -21.03
CA THR A 34 -22.85 15.04 -21.33
C THR A 34 -22.34 14.31 -20.07
N GLU A 35 -22.37 14.98 -18.92
CA GLU A 35 -21.95 14.35 -17.67
C GLU A 35 -22.93 13.25 -17.23
N MET A 36 -24.23 13.43 -17.40
CA MET A 36 -25.20 12.36 -17.12
C MET A 36 -24.96 11.12 -17.99
N ILE A 37 -24.66 11.30 -19.28
CA ILE A 37 -24.29 10.19 -20.18
C ILE A 37 -23.04 9.50 -19.68
N ASN A 38 -21.99 10.27 -19.33
CA ASN A 38 -20.74 9.77 -18.81
C ASN A 38 -20.96 8.94 -17.52
N LEU A 39 -21.68 9.50 -16.54
CA LEU A 39 -21.96 8.83 -15.27
C LEU A 39 -22.80 7.55 -15.45
N ASN A 40 -23.81 7.59 -16.32
CA ASN A 40 -24.60 6.39 -16.64
C ASN A 40 -23.76 5.31 -17.33
N ALA A 41 -22.82 5.70 -18.19
CA ALA A 41 -21.89 4.75 -18.81
C ALA A 41 -20.93 4.14 -17.77
N ILE A 42 -20.42 4.95 -16.84
CA ILE A 42 -19.54 4.49 -15.74
C ILE A 42 -20.25 3.45 -14.85
N LEU A 43 -21.55 3.58 -14.60
CA LEU A 43 -22.32 2.60 -13.82
C LEU A 43 -22.33 1.20 -14.44
N ASN A 44 -22.06 1.07 -15.74
CA ASN A 44 -21.97 -0.21 -16.44
C ASN A 44 -20.55 -0.78 -16.50
N LEU A 45 -19.55 -0.06 -15.99
CA LEU A 45 -18.18 -0.60 -15.89
C LEU A 45 -18.14 -1.69 -14.79
N PRO A 46 -17.25 -2.69 -14.95
CA PRO A 46 -16.99 -3.66 -13.90
C PRO A 46 -16.55 -2.95 -12.61
N LYS A 47 -17.05 -3.43 -11.47
CA LYS A 47 -16.63 -2.92 -10.17
C LYS A 47 -15.12 -3.12 -9.98
N GLU A 48 -14.51 -2.18 -9.27
CA GLU A 48 -13.11 -2.29 -8.86
C GLU A 48 -12.95 -3.42 -7.84
N THR A 49 -11.75 -3.97 -7.78
CA THR A 49 -11.42 -4.95 -6.76
C THR A 49 -11.15 -4.22 -5.45
N GLU A 50 -11.87 -4.58 -4.43
CA GLU A 50 -11.66 -4.13 -3.05
C GLU A 50 -10.90 -5.21 -2.29
N HIS A 51 -9.88 -4.81 -1.55
CA HIS A 51 -9.02 -5.72 -0.80
C HIS A 51 -9.17 -5.45 0.69
N PHE A 52 -9.62 -6.45 1.44
CA PHE A 52 -9.84 -6.37 2.89
C PHE A 52 -8.69 -7.06 3.61
N ILE A 53 -8.10 -6.37 4.58
CA ILE A 53 -6.95 -6.84 5.37
C ILE A 53 -7.24 -6.54 6.84
N SER A 54 -6.94 -7.49 7.74
CA SER A 54 -7.11 -7.32 9.19
C SER A 54 -5.88 -7.81 9.95
N ASP A 55 -5.78 -7.46 11.22
CA ASP A 55 -4.81 -8.01 12.17
C ASP A 55 -3.36 -7.87 11.70
N LEU A 56 -2.96 -6.66 11.30
CA LEU A 56 -1.62 -6.39 10.78
C LEU A 56 -0.55 -6.46 11.85
N HIS A 57 -0.88 -6.00 13.05
CA HIS A 57 -0.06 -6.11 14.26
C HIS A 57 1.43 -5.80 14.08
N GLY A 58 1.75 -4.79 13.27
CA GLY A 58 3.13 -4.38 13.00
C GLY A 58 3.95 -5.38 12.17
N GLU A 59 3.34 -6.42 11.59
CA GLU A 59 4.00 -7.41 10.74
C GLU A 59 4.19 -6.86 9.33
N TYR A 60 5.14 -5.93 9.17
CA TYR A 60 5.36 -5.17 7.94
C TYR A 60 5.66 -6.05 6.73
N GLU A 61 6.55 -7.04 6.86
CA GLU A 61 6.94 -7.88 5.72
C GLU A 61 5.74 -8.70 5.20
N ALA A 62 4.95 -9.26 6.11
CA ALA A 62 3.73 -9.99 5.75
C ALA A 62 2.71 -9.06 5.08
N PHE A 63 2.52 -7.85 5.63
CA PHE A 63 1.64 -6.83 5.03
C PHE A 63 2.08 -6.46 3.62
N ILE A 64 3.36 -6.14 3.41
CA ILE A 64 3.90 -5.78 2.08
C ILE A 64 3.73 -6.93 1.10
N HIS A 65 3.96 -8.18 1.55
CA HIS A 65 3.76 -9.34 0.67
C HIS A 65 2.29 -9.45 0.22
N VAL A 66 1.34 -9.38 1.15
CA VAL A 66 -0.10 -9.45 0.86
C VAL A 66 -0.55 -8.28 0.00
N LYS A 67 -0.08 -7.06 0.29
CA LYS A 67 -0.36 -5.86 -0.50
C LYS A 67 0.15 -6.00 -1.94
N ASN A 68 1.39 -6.44 -2.13
CA ASN A 68 2.01 -6.52 -3.45
C ASN A 68 1.42 -7.61 -4.35
N ASN A 69 1.02 -8.75 -3.78
CA ASN A 69 0.39 -9.82 -4.54
C ASN A 69 -1.14 -9.68 -4.63
N ALA A 70 -1.73 -8.74 -3.86
CA ALA A 70 -3.17 -8.52 -3.77
C ALA A 70 -3.94 -9.81 -3.44
N SER A 71 -3.48 -10.55 -2.42
CA SER A 71 -4.02 -11.87 -2.03
C SER A 71 -4.14 -12.85 -3.20
N GLY A 72 -3.17 -12.80 -4.13
CA GLY A 72 -3.09 -13.67 -5.31
C GLY A 72 -3.80 -13.14 -6.56
N GLU A 73 -4.49 -12.00 -6.48
CA GLU A 73 -5.23 -11.44 -7.62
C GLU A 73 -4.31 -11.04 -8.78
N VAL A 74 -3.11 -10.51 -8.52
CA VAL A 74 -2.12 -10.21 -9.56
C VAL A 74 -1.76 -11.48 -10.32
N LYS A 75 -1.49 -12.60 -9.61
CA LYS A 75 -1.20 -13.88 -10.24
C LYS A 75 -2.38 -14.37 -11.09
N ARG A 76 -3.60 -14.25 -10.57
CA ARG A 76 -4.82 -14.63 -11.31
C ARG A 76 -4.95 -13.85 -12.63
N LYS A 77 -4.61 -12.55 -12.65
CA LYS A 77 -4.60 -11.75 -13.89
C LYS A 77 -3.51 -12.18 -14.86
N ILE A 78 -2.33 -12.54 -14.36
CA ILE A 78 -1.23 -13.08 -15.16
C ILE A 78 -1.64 -14.42 -15.77
N ASP A 79 -2.20 -15.33 -14.98
CA ASP A 79 -2.65 -16.65 -15.45
C ASP A 79 -3.76 -16.51 -16.51
N ALA A 80 -4.70 -15.59 -16.33
CA ALA A 80 -5.76 -15.33 -17.30
C ALA A 80 -5.22 -14.76 -18.63
N LEU A 81 -4.18 -13.92 -18.60
CA LEU A 81 -3.65 -13.28 -19.81
C LEU A 81 -2.61 -14.12 -20.54
N PHE A 82 -1.81 -14.88 -19.79
CA PHE A 82 -0.63 -15.58 -20.31
C PHE A 82 -0.69 -17.12 -20.16
N GLY A 83 -1.80 -17.67 -19.68
CA GLY A 83 -1.93 -19.10 -19.41
C GLY A 83 -1.59 -20.01 -20.60
N GLU A 84 -1.93 -19.59 -21.82
CA GLU A 84 -1.61 -20.31 -23.05
C GLU A 84 -0.22 -19.99 -23.62
N LYS A 85 0.42 -18.89 -23.19
CA LYS A 85 1.66 -18.35 -23.79
C LYS A 85 2.90 -18.59 -22.96
N MET A 86 2.73 -18.84 -21.67
CA MET A 86 3.81 -19.03 -20.69
C MET A 86 3.54 -20.29 -19.89
N ASN A 87 4.58 -21.05 -19.61
CA ASN A 87 4.49 -22.13 -18.64
C ASN A 87 4.33 -21.61 -17.21
N GLU A 88 4.02 -22.50 -16.26
CA GLU A 88 3.77 -22.11 -14.87
C GLU A 88 4.98 -21.43 -14.21
N SER A 89 6.19 -21.92 -14.48
CA SER A 89 7.42 -21.34 -13.93
C SER A 89 7.65 -19.92 -14.44
N GLU A 90 7.45 -19.68 -15.74
CA GLU A 90 7.57 -18.34 -16.34
C GLU A 90 6.54 -17.37 -15.76
N ARG A 91 5.29 -17.82 -15.52
CA ARG A 91 4.26 -16.99 -14.91
C ARG A 91 4.57 -16.66 -13.46
N LYS A 92 5.12 -17.61 -12.67
CA LYS A 92 5.58 -17.36 -11.30
C LYS A 92 6.74 -16.35 -11.28
N GLU A 93 7.69 -16.50 -12.17
CA GLU A 93 8.81 -15.58 -12.30
C GLU A 93 8.37 -14.17 -12.70
N PHE A 94 7.45 -14.06 -13.65
CA PHE A 94 6.86 -12.79 -14.06
C PHE A 94 6.01 -12.15 -12.94
N ALA A 95 5.26 -12.95 -12.17
CA ALA A 95 4.55 -12.47 -11.00
C ALA A 95 5.50 -11.89 -9.94
N SER A 96 6.64 -12.55 -9.70
CA SER A 96 7.66 -12.05 -8.78
C SER A 96 8.24 -10.71 -9.24
N LEU A 97 8.40 -10.49 -10.55
CA LEU A 97 8.81 -9.18 -11.09
C LEU A 97 7.77 -8.09 -10.82
N VAL A 98 6.48 -8.41 -10.91
CA VAL A 98 5.41 -7.45 -10.60
C VAL A 98 5.35 -7.15 -9.10
N TYR A 99 5.53 -8.16 -8.24
CA TYR A 99 5.48 -8.00 -6.79
C TYR A 99 6.66 -7.19 -6.25
N TYR A 100 7.87 -7.55 -6.66
CA TYR A 100 9.14 -7.08 -6.15
C TYR A 100 10.08 -6.68 -7.30
N PRO A 101 9.73 -5.60 -8.05
CA PRO A 101 10.47 -5.26 -9.27
C PRO A 101 11.94 -4.92 -9.01
N LYS A 102 12.25 -4.19 -7.93
CA LYS A 102 13.64 -3.81 -7.61
C LYS A 102 14.50 -5.03 -7.33
N GLU A 103 14.05 -5.87 -6.40
CA GLU A 103 14.77 -7.08 -5.99
C GLU A 103 14.96 -8.06 -7.15
N LYS A 104 13.94 -8.20 -8.01
CA LYS A 104 14.01 -9.09 -9.17
C LYS A 104 14.96 -8.57 -10.24
N ILE A 105 14.98 -7.26 -10.49
CA ILE A 105 15.93 -6.62 -11.40
C ILE A 105 17.35 -6.84 -10.90
N ASP A 106 17.63 -6.52 -9.63
CA ASP A 106 18.96 -6.63 -9.02
C ASP A 106 19.47 -8.07 -9.06
N SER A 107 18.62 -9.04 -8.72
CA SER A 107 18.98 -10.46 -8.78
C SER A 107 19.28 -10.93 -10.19
N THR A 108 18.54 -10.42 -11.19
CA THR A 108 18.75 -10.77 -12.60
C THR A 108 20.05 -10.18 -13.12
N ILE A 109 20.33 -8.91 -12.82
CA ILE A 109 21.60 -8.24 -13.22
C ILE A 109 22.78 -8.98 -12.63
N LYS A 110 22.78 -9.26 -11.31
CA LYS A 110 23.85 -10.01 -10.63
C LYS A 110 24.06 -11.41 -11.25
N THR A 111 22.98 -12.08 -11.62
CA THR A 111 23.08 -13.42 -12.25
C THR A 111 23.70 -13.34 -13.64
N CYS A 112 23.41 -12.29 -14.39
CA CYS A 112 24.00 -12.05 -15.72
C CYS A 112 25.47 -11.65 -15.61
N GLU A 113 25.88 -10.79 -14.68
CA GLU A 113 27.26 -10.34 -14.49
C GLU A 113 28.23 -11.49 -14.19
N ASN A 114 27.76 -12.53 -13.49
CA ASN A 114 28.54 -13.73 -13.16
C ASN A 114 28.75 -14.71 -14.34
N LYS A 115 28.12 -14.49 -15.50
CA LYS A 115 28.22 -15.34 -16.69
C LYS A 115 28.93 -14.59 -17.83
N ASN A 116 30.19 -14.89 -18.11
CA ASN A 116 31.10 -14.19 -19.05
C ASN A 116 30.51 -13.78 -20.42
N ASN A 117 30.92 -12.56 -20.89
CA ASN A 117 30.91 -11.98 -22.26
C ASN A 117 29.68 -12.00 -23.19
N GLU A 118 28.64 -12.79 -22.98
CA GLU A 118 27.37 -12.69 -23.74
C GLU A 118 26.28 -11.87 -23.03
N ASN A 119 26.63 -11.19 -21.98
CA ASN A 119 25.74 -10.67 -20.96
C ASN A 119 24.83 -9.53 -21.45
N ASN A 120 25.35 -8.60 -22.26
CA ASN A 120 24.59 -7.43 -22.69
C ASN A 120 23.37 -7.80 -23.54
N LEU A 121 23.51 -8.80 -24.43
CA LEU A 121 22.41 -9.23 -25.29
C LEU A 121 21.31 -9.97 -24.51
N GLN A 122 21.71 -10.78 -23.53
CA GLN A 122 20.75 -11.50 -22.66
C GLN A 122 19.94 -10.53 -21.80
N ILE A 123 20.57 -9.53 -21.20
CA ILE A 123 19.90 -8.49 -20.40
C ILE A 123 18.96 -7.66 -21.28
N ILE A 124 19.40 -7.23 -22.48
CA ILE A 124 18.56 -6.48 -23.40
C ILE A 124 17.31 -7.29 -23.81
N ASN A 125 17.48 -8.58 -24.10
CA ASN A 125 16.35 -9.46 -24.45
C ASN A 125 15.41 -9.66 -23.26
N TRP A 126 15.95 -9.78 -22.04
CA TRP A 126 15.17 -9.87 -20.82
C TRP A 126 14.33 -8.59 -20.59
N TYR A 127 14.92 -7.41 -20.76
CA TYR A 127 14.19 -6.13 -20.71
C TYR A 127 13.10 -6.06 -21.77
N LYS A 128 13.40 -6.37 -23.03
CA LYS A 128 12.41 -6.34 -24.11
C LYS A 128 11.22 -7.26 -23.81
N LYS A 129 11.50 -8.52 -23.40
CA LYS A 129 10.44 -9.49 -23.03
C LYS A 129 9.57 -9.00 -21.90
N ASN A 130 10.18 -8.53 -20.82
CA ASN A 130 9.45 -8.13 -19.62
C ASN A 130 8.70 -6.81 -19.79
N LEU A 131 9.29 -5.80 -20.41
CA LEU A 131 8.60 -4.56 -20.75
C LEU A 131 7.35 -4.82 -21.61
N TYR A 132 7.49 -5.66 -22.62
CA TYR A 132 6.37 -6.06 -23.47
C TYR A 132 5.25 -6.73 -22.66
N ASN A 133 5.58 -7.66 -21.79
CA ASN A 133 4.62 -8.39 -20.96
C ASN A 133 3.96 -7.48 -19.91
N LEU A 134 4.73 -6.58 -19.28
CA LEU A 134 4.20 -5.60 -18.33
C LEU A 134 3.21 -4.64 -18.99
N ILE A 135 3.50 -4.17 -20.21
CA ILE A 135 2.59 -3.32 -20.95
C ILE A 135 1.30 -4.06 -21.29
N LEU A 136 1.39 -5.34 -21.70
CA LEU A 136 0.21 -6.17 -21.94
C LEU A 136 -0.63 -6.35 -20.71
N LEU A 137 0.00 -6.68 -19.58
CA LEU A 137 -0.69 -6.86 -18.31
C LEU A 137 -1.31 -5.54 -17.84
N CYS A 138 -0.57 -4.43 -17.92
CA CYS A 138 -1.08 -3.11 -17.56
C CYS A 138 -2.31 -2.72 -18.40
N ARG A 139 -2.28 -2.98 -19.70
CA ARG A 139 -3.41 -2.79 -20.62
C ARG A 139 -4.61 -3.65 -20.22
N TYR A 140 -4.38 -4.91 -19.88
CA TYR A 140 -5.42 -5.84 -19.45
C TYR A 140 -6.09 -5.38 -18.16
N VAL A 141 -5.32 -5.04 -17.12
CA VAL A 141 -5.87 -4.64 -15.83
C VAL A 141 -6.50 -3.24 -15.84
N SER A 142 -6.03 -2.35 -16.73
CA SER A 142 -6.60 -1.00 -16.88
C SER A 142 -7.89 -0.95 -17.71
N SER A 143 -8.22 -2.01 -18.47
CA SER A 143 -9.38 -2.03 -19.38
C SER A 143 -10.73 -1.83 -18.69
N LYS A 144 -10.83 -2.12 -17.40
CA LYS A 144 -12.04 -1.90 -16.58
C LYS A 144 -12.26 -0.44 -16.13
N TYR A 145 -11.30 0.44 -16.40
CA TYR A 145 -11.34 1.84 -15.97
C TYR A 145 -11.59 2.79 -17.13
N THR A 146 -12.13 3.97 -16.83
CA THR A 146 -12.20 5.07 -17.80
C THR A 146 -10.81 5.58 -18.14
N ARG A 147 -10.63 6.09 -19.37
CA ARG A 147 -9.36 6.72 -19.78
C ARG A 147 -8.94 7.84 -18.83
N SER A 148 -9.89 8.65 -18.37
CA SER A 148 -9.62 9.72 -17.40
C SER A 148 -9.03 9.20 -16.10
N LYS A 149 -9.59 8.09 -15.55
CA LYS A 149 -9.08 7.47 -14.34
C LYS A 149 -7.68 6.86 -14.56
N VAL A 150 -7.46 6.21 -15.69
CA VAL A 150 -6.14 5.68 -16.05
C VAL A 150 -5.12 6.81 -16.14
N ARG A 151 -5.42 7.89 -16.87
CA ARG A 151 -4.53 9.04 -17.02
C ARG A 151 -4.13 9.69 -15.69
N LYS A 152 -5.07 9.84 -14.76
CA LYS A 152 -4.80 10.36 -13.40
C LYS A 152 -3.92 9.46 -12.56
N ALA A 153 -3.84 8.18 -12.88
CA ALA A 153 -3.04 7.19 -12.16
C ALA A 153 -1.62 7.05 -12.72
N LEU A 154 -1.34 7.58 -13.92
CA LEU A 154 -0.05 7.46 -14.57
C LEU A 154 1.04 8.17 -13.76
N PRO A 155 2.24 7.57 -13.61
CA PRO A 155 3.38 8.23 -13.00
C PRO A 155 3.82 9.42 -13.86
N SER A 156 4.08 10.56 -13.22
CA SER A 156 4.40 11.83 -13.90
C SER A 156 5.56 11.73 -14.88
N GLU A 157 6.60 10.98 -14.50
CA GLU A 157 7.84 10.84 -15.28
C GLU A 157 7.64 10.13 -16.63
N PHE A 158 6.71 9.17 -16.68
CA PHE A 158 6.49 8.32 -17.86
C PHE A 158 5.07 8.41 -18.41
N SER A 159 4.28 9.38 -17.97
CA SER A 159 2.85 9.43 -18.25
C SER A 159 2.53 9.37 -19.74
N TYR A 160 3.18 10.20 -20.55
CA TYR A 160 2.98 10.25 -22.00
C TYR A 160 3.35 8.91 -22.67
N VAL A 161 4.53 8.38 -22.35
CA VAL A 161 5.03 7.14 -22.94
C VAL A 161 4.14 5.94 -22.59
N ILE A 162 3.73 5.85 -21.30
CA ILE A 162 2.82 4.77 -20.86
C ILE A 162 1.45 4.94 -21.54
N GLU A 163 0.90 6.16 -21.63
CA GLU A 163 -0.38 6.40 -22.30
C GLU A 163 -0.35 5.93 -23.74
N GLU A 164 0.69 6.28 -24.50
CA GLU A 164 0.89 5.80 -25.88
C GLU A 164 0.94 4.27 -25.95
N LEU A 165 1.75 3.65 -25.08
CA LEU A 165 1.89 2.20 -25.05
C LEU A 165 0.62 1.47 -24.62
N LEU A 166 -0.26 2.06 -23.81
CA LEU A 166 -1.50 1.44 -23.37
C LEU A 166 -2.60 1.49 -24.45
N TYR A 167 -2.70 2.58 -25.22
CA TYR A 167 -3.83 2.80 -26.12
C TYR A 167 -3.53 2.53 -27.59
N GLU A 168 -2.28 2.29 -27.94
CA GLU A 168 -1.92 1.97 -29.31
C GLU A 168 -2.32 0.53 -29.67
N ASP A 169 -2.95 0.39 -30.83
CA ASP A 169 -3.37 -0.87 -31.39
C ASP A 169 -2.19 -1.56 -32.10
N LYS A 170 -1.77 -2.72 -31.60
CA LYS A 170 -0.62 -3.48 -32.12
C LYS A 170 -0.84 -4.05 -33.51
N ASP A 171 -2.08 -4.27 -33.90
CA ASP A 171 -2.41 -4.98 -35.13
C ASP A 171 -2.27 -4.10 -36.38
N LYS A 172 -2.07 -2.78 -36.18
CA LYS A 172 -1.76 -1.87 -37.26
C LYS A 172 -0.27 -1.95 -37.61
N ARG A 173 0.06 -2.61 -38.74
CA ARG A 173 1.44 -2.82 -39.26
C ARG A 173 2.33 -1.57 -39.16
N HIS A 174 1.76 -0.37 -39.37
CA HIS A 174 2.49 0.90 -39.35
C HIS A 174 2.94 1.34 -37.94
N LYS A 175 2.26 0.94 -36.87
CA LYS A 175 2.58 1.35 -35.51
C LYS A 175 3.48 0.37 -34.75
N LYS A 176 3.65 -0.87 -35.24
CA LYS A 176 4.53 -1.87 -34.62
C LYS A 176 6.00 -1.41 -34.53
N ARG A 177 6.49 -0.71 -35.58
CA ARG A 177 7.84 -0.12 -35.55
C ARG A 177 7.97 0.98 -34.49
N TYR A 178 6.99 1.87 -34.44
CA TYR A 178 6.94 2.96 -33.45
C TYR A 178 6.94 2.40 -32.01
N TYR A 179 6.11 1.41 -31.75
CA TYR A 179 6.03 0.75 -30.45
C TYR A 179 7.37 0.07 -30.03
N ASN A 180 7.99 -0.66 -30.93
CA ASN A 180 9.27 -1.28 -30.68
C ASN A 180 10.37 -0.22 -30.47
N SER A 181 10.36 0.85 -31.23
CA SER A 181 11.29 1.96 -31.11
C SER A 181 11.23 2.62 -29.73
N ILE A 182 10.02 2.81 -29.16
CA ILE A 182 9.88 3.33 -27.79
C ILE A 182 10.58 2.40 -26.79
N ILE A 183 10.35 1.10 -26.86
CA ILE A 183 10.97 0.14 -25.92
C ILE A 183 12.50 0.13 -26.09
N GLU A 184 12.99 0.20 -27.33
CA GLU A 184 14.42 0.25 -27.61
C GLU A 184 15.09 1.51 -27.07
N GLU A 185 14.44 2.67 -27.19
CA GLU A 185 14.96 3.92 -26.66
C GLU A 185 14.93 3.95 -25.11
N ILE A 186 13.89 3.38 -24.47
CA ILE A 186 13.87 3.23 -23.00
C ILE A 186 15.08 2.43 -22.51
N ILE A 187 15.42 1.33 -23.20
CA ILE A 187 16.57 0.48 -22.85
C ILE A 187 17.88 1.24 -23.11
N LYS A 188 18.02 1.86 -24.27
CA LYS A 188 19.22 2.62 -24.70
C LYS A 188 19.50 3.81 -23.76
N MET A 189 18.45 4.47 -23.25
CA MET A 189 18.56 5.57 -22.29
C MET A 189 18.80 5.10 -20.85
N ASN A 190 19.03 3.81 -20.59
CA ASN A 190 19.18 3.21 -19.27
C ASN A 190 17.98 3.45 -18.31
N LYS A 191 16.77 3.58 -18.87
CA LYS A 191 15.54 3.83 -18.10
C LYS A 191 14.66 2.58 -17.92
N ALA A 192 15.16 1.41 -18.35
CA ALA A 192 14.40 0.17 -18.30
C ALA A 192 13.99 -0.24 -16.87
N ASN A 193 14.90 -0.06 -15.89
CA ASN A 193 14.62 -0.37 -14.48
C ASN A 193 13.50 0.51 -13.93
N ASP A 194 13.64 1.83 -14.07
CA ASP A 194 12.65 2.81 -13.61
C ASP A 194 11.30 2.56 -14.25
N PHE A 195 11.30 2.24 -15.54
CA PHE A 195 10.08 1.97 -16.31
C PHE A 195 9.39 0.66 -15.88
N ILE A 196 10.14 -0.42 -15.59
CA ILE A 196 9.62 -1.67 -15.05
C ILE A 196 8.99 -1.43 -13.68
N ILE A 197 9.66 -0.69 -12.79
CA ILE A 197 9.15 -0.35 -11.47
C ILE A 197 7.85 0.46 -11.59
N ALA A 198 7.84 1.46 -12.45
CA ALA A 198 6.66 2.31 -12.68
C ALA A 198 5.46 1.50 -13.20
N LEU A 199 5.66 0.62 -14.20
CA LEU A 199 4.62 -0.26 -14.72
C LEU A 199 4.13 -1.26 -13.68
N SER A 200 5.03 -1.88 -12.91
CA SER A 200 4.68 -2.84 -11.85
C SER A 200 3.81 -2.19 -10.76
N ASN A 201 4.16 -0.98 -10.33
CA ASN A 201 3.37 -0.21 -9.38
C ASN A 201 2.01 0.20 -9.96
N LEU A 202 1.97 0.59 -11.22
CA LEU A 202 0.72 0.94 -11.92
C LEU A 202 -0.20 -0.29 -12.06
N ILE A 203 0.34 -1.46 -12.37
CA ILE A 203 -0.40 -2.73 -12.42
C ILE A 203 -1.01 -3.04 -11.05
N LYS A 204 -0.22 -2.98 -9.97
CA LYS A 204 -0.71 -3.21 -8.60
C LYS A 204 -1.86 -2.23 -8.26
N ARG A 205 -1.70 -0.97 -8.62
CA ARG A 205 -2.73 0.07 -8.43
C ARG A 205 -4.03 -0.22 -9.19
N PHE A 206 -3.95 -0.77 -10.40
CA PHE A 206 -5.15 -1.12 -11.19
C PHE A 206 -5.75 -2.47 -10.81
N VAL A 207 -4.96 -3.38 -10.25
CA VAL A 207 -5.48 -4.66 -9.74
C VAL A 207 -6.35 -4.42 -8.52
N VAL A 208 -5.91 -3.61 -7.56
CA VAL A 208 -6.68 -3.23 -6.37
C VAL A 208 -7.07 -1.77 -6.44
N GLY A 209 -8.37 -1.50 -6.55
CA GLY A 209 -8.90 -0.13 -6.58
C GLY A 209 -8.92 0.53 -5.21
N ARG A 210 -9.18 -0.26 -4.15
CA ARG A 210 -9.26 0.23 -2.77
C ARG A 210 -8.82 -0.86 -1.79
N VAL A 211 -8.13 -0.44 -0.74
CA VAL A 211 -7.79 -1.28 0.42
C VAL A 211 -8.66 -0.87 1.61
N HIS A 212 -9.22 -1.85 2.30
CA HIS A 212 -9.92 -1.69 3.56
C HIS A 212 -9.12 -2.40 4.65
N VAL A 213 -8.62 -1.63 5.62
CA VAL A 213 -7.95 -2.16 6.80
C VAL A 213 -8.95 -2.22 7.93
N LEU A 214 -9.19 -3.44 8.45
CA LEU A 214 -10.21 -3.71 9.47
C LEU A 214 -9.67 -3.61 10.90
N GLY A 215 -8.62 -2.82 11.09
CA GLY A 215 -8.02 -2.55 12.40
C GLY A 215 -6.89 -3.49 12.79
N ASP A 216 -6.45 -3.27 14.03
CA ASP A 216 -5.32 -3.93 14.67
C ASP A 216 -4.01 -3.82 13.85
N ILE A 217 -3.70 -2.56 13.49
CA ILE A 217 -2.46 -2.20 12.80
C ILE A 217 -1.30 -2.24 13.80
N PHE A 218 -1.54 -1.76 15.02
CA PHE A 218 -0.55 -1.59 16.07
C PHE A 218 -0.39 -2.83 16.95
N ASP A 219 0.70 -2.79 17.72
CA ASP A 219 1.16 -3.75 18.71
C ASP A 219 1.60 -5.11 18.13
N ARG A 220 2.42 -5.80 18.89
CA ARG A 220 3.08 -7.09 18.69
C ARG A 220 4.31 -7.03 17.77
N GLY A 221 4.18 -6.73 16.48
CA GLY A 221 5.30 -6.59 15.53
C GLY A 221 5.91 -5.19 15.54
N PRO A 222 7.14 -5.02 15.03
CA PRO A 222 7.92 -3.77 15.16
C PRO A 222 7.65 -2.72 14.07
N GLY A 223 6.87 -3.03 13.04
CA GLY A 223 6.75 -2.18 11.84
C GLY A 223 5.40 -1.45 11.70
N SER A 224 4.70 -1.14 12.79
CA SER A 224 3.40 -0.48 12.73
C SER A 224 3.46 0.94 12.14
N ASP A 225 4.51 1.69 12.46
CA ASP A 225 4.80 3.02 11.90
C ASP A 225 5.05 2.95 10.39
N ILE A 226 5.83 1.97 9.94
CA ILE A 226 6.12 1.75 8.52
C ILE A 226 4.85 1.34 7.76
N ILE A 227 4.01 0.48 8.36
CA ILE A 227 2.70 0.11 7.79
C ILE A 227 1.81 1.34 7.65
N MET A 228 1.76 2.21 8.66
CA MET A 228 0.98 3.45 8.62
C MET A 228 1.46 4.38 7.52
N GLU A 229 2.77 4.55 7.34
CA GLU A 229 3.33 5.37 6.27
C GLU A 229 2.94 4.81 4.89
N GLU A 230 3.02 3.50 4.69
CA GLU A 230 2.58 2.83 3.46
C GLU A 230 1.09 3.02 3.19
N LEU A 231 0.24 2.97 4.22
CA LEU A 231 -1.19 3.18 4.09
C LEU A 231 -1.54 4.63 3.78
N VAL A 232 -0.91 5.60 4.44
CA VAL A 232 -1.11 7.04 4.18
C VAL A 232 -0.75 7.40 2.74
N ASN A 233 0.30 6.79 2.19
CA ASN A 233 0.73 7.01 0.81
C ASN A 233 -0.03 6.15 -0.21
N TYR A 234 -0.93 5.26 0.22
CA TYR A 234 -1.69 4.43 -0.69
C TYR A 234 -2.79 5.24 -1.39
N HIS A 235 -3.03 4.95 -2.68
CA HIS A 235 -3.91 5.75 -3.55
C HIS A 235 -5.39 5.77 -3.14
N SER A 236 -5.87 4.77 -2.42
CA SER A 236 -7.24 4.70 -1.89
C SER A 236 -7.31 3.67 -0.76
N VAL A 237 -7.47 4.14 0.46
CA VAL A 237 -7.56 3.30 1.66
C VAL A 237 -8.64 3.80 2.59
N ASP A 238 -9.36 2.88 3.20
CA ASP A 238 -10.24 3.11 4.34
C ASP A 238 -9.70 2.31 5.52
N ILE A 239 -9.62 2.94 6.69
CA ILE A 239 -9.12 2.31 7.91
C ILE A 239 -10.22 2.39 8.96
N THR A 240 -10.62 1.24 9.50
CA THR A 240 -11.35 1.15 10.76
C THR A 240 -10.37 0.86 11.87
N TRP A 241 -10.67 1.24 13.09
CA TRP A 241 -9.80 0.94 14.22
C TRP A 241 -10.15 -0.41 14.86
N GLY A 242 -9.13 -1.15 15.30
CA GLY A 242 -9.25 -2.27 16.22
C GLY A 242 -9.06 -1.82 17.68
N ASN A 243 -9.11 -2.76 18.62
CA ASN A 243 -8.95 -2.46 20.04
C ASN A 243 -7.54 -1.96 20.39
N HIS A 244 -6.52 -2.40 19.66
CA HIS A 244 -5.15 -1.89 19.84
C HIS A 244 -5.01 -0.47 19.28
N ASP A 245 -5.57 -0.19 18.13
CA ASP A 245 -5.47 1.12 17.47
C ASP A 245 -6.13 2.23 18.29
N ILE A 246 -7.25 1.94 18.99
CA ILE A 246 -7.93 2.95 19.83
C ILE A 246 -7.06 3.38 21.02
N LEU A 247 -6.20 2.49 21.52
CA LEU A 247 -5.24 2.85 22.58
C LEU A 247 -4.20 3.84 22.05
N TRP A 248 -3.72 3.63 20.82
CA TRP A 248 -2.80 4.53 20.16
C TRP A 248 -3.44 5.88 19.83
N ILE A 249 -4.71 5.90 19.40
CA ILE A 249 -5.50 7.13 19.19
C ILE A 249 -5.65 7.90 20.50
N GLY A 250 -5.98 7.21 21.60
CA GLY A 250 -6.06 7.80 22.93
C GLY A 250 -4.71 8.35 23.41
N ALA A 251 -3.62 7.63 23.15
CA ALA A 251 -2.27 8.06 23.50
C ALA A 251 -1.86 9.31 22.69
N ALA A 252 -2.10 9.31 21.38
CA ALA A 252 -1.85 10.46 20.51
C ALA A 252 -2.69 11.69 20.89
N SER A 253 -3.88 11.48 21.49
CA SER A 253 -4.73 12.54 22.05
C SER A 253 -4.27 13.03 23.41
N GLY A 254 -3.17 12.49 23.97
CA GLY A 254 -2.60 12.89 25.25
C GLY A 254 -3.26 12.25 26.47
N HIS A 255 -4.04 11.17 26.32
CA HIS A 255 -4.67 10.49 27.45
C HIS A 255 -3.64 9.68 28.26
N PRO A 256 -3.36 10.01 29.54
CA PRO A 256 -2.22 9.44 30.28
C PRO A 256 -2.27 7.91 30.44
N ALA A 257 -3.47 7.35 30.72
CA ALA A 257 -3.62 5.90 30.87
C ALA A 257 -3.41 5.15 29.54
N CYS A 258 -3.84 5.76 28.39
CA CYS A 258 -3.57 5.18 27.08
C CYS A 258 -2.08 5.24 26.73
N ILE A 259 -1.39 6.33 27.04
CA ILE A 259 0.06 6.47 26.87
C ILE A 259 0.78 5.37 27.67
N ALA A 260 0.45 5.21 28.94
CA ALA A 260 1.04 4.20 29.78
C ALA A 260 0.77 2.76 29.24
N ASN A 261 -0.42 2.53 28.72
CA ASN A 261 -0.81 1.24 28.16
C ASN A 261 -0.03 0.93 26.86
N VAL A 262 0.08 1.89 25.94
CA VAL A 262 0.87 1.75 24.71
C VAL A 262 2.32 1.43 25.04
N ILE A 263 2.96 2.19 25.93
CA ILE A 263 4.35 1.94 26.34
C ILE A 263 4.48 0.55 26.98
N ARG A 264 3.52 0.15 27.84
CA ARG A 264 3.52 -1.16 28.49
C ARG A 264 3.45 -2.30 27.46
N ILE A 265 2.60 -2.19 26.46
CA ILE A 265 2.45 -3.22 25.44
C ILE A 265 3.71 -3.27 24.56
N SER A 266 4.26 -2.13 24.17
CA SER A 266 5.51 -2.09 23.41
C SER A 266 6.68 -2.72 24.16
N LEU A 267 6.82 -2.48 25.47
CA LEU A 267 7.81 -3.16 26.31
C LEU A 267 7.57 -4.66 26.41
N ARG A 268 6.30 -5.10 26.48
CA ARG A 268 5.95 -6.52 26.53
C ARG A 268 6.40 -7.30 25.29
N TYR A 269 6.37 -6.67 24.12
CA TYR A 269 6.74 -7.29 22.84
C TYR A 269 8.11 -6.86 22.32
N GLY A 270 8.85 -6.02 23.05
CA GLY A 270 10.16 -5.53 22.65
C GLY A 270 10.14 -4.48 21.55
N ASN A 271 8.99 -3.94 21.19
CA ASN A 271 8.82 -3.00 20.05
C ASN A 271 9.16 -1.55 20.45
N LEU A 272 10.37 -1.33 20.96
CA LEU A 272 10.80 -0.01 21.40
C LEU A 272 11.15 0.92 20.25
N ASP A 273 11.57 0.37 19.11
CA ASP A 273 11.98 1.14 17.95
C ASP A 273 10.78 1.86 17.30
N THR A 274 9.60 1.24 17.30
CA THR A 274 8.35 1.93 16.89
C THR A 274 8.12 3.20 17.70
N LEU A 275 8.34 3.17 19.02
CA LEU A 275 8.19 4.34 19.89
C LEU A 275 9.31 5.36 19.67
N ARG A 276 10.58 4.91 19.64
CA ARG A 276 11.75 5.77 19.63
C ARG A 276 12.06 6.34 18.26
N GLU A 277 12.15 5.48 17.26
CA GLU A 277 12.53 5.84 15.90
C GLU A 277 11.30 6.24 15.07
N GLY A 278 10.21 5.49 15.18
CA GLY A 278 8.98 5.78 14.44
C GLY A 278 8.27 7.06 14.91
N TYR A 279 8.18 7.26 16.23
CA TYR A 279 7.42 8.38 16.81
C TYR A 279 8.24 9.35 17.66
N GLY A 280 9.56 9.16 17.81
CA GLY A 280 10.45 10.06 18.52
C GLY A 280 10.21 10.13 20.03
N ILE A 281 9.65 9.09 20.65
CA ILE A 281 9.31 9.06 22.07
C ILE A 281 10.55 8.64 22.87
N ASP A 282 11.02 9.54 23.76
CA ASP A 282 12.15 9.26 24.64
C ASP A 282 11.71 8.41 25.86
N LEU A 283 12.30 7.22 25.97
CA LEU A 283 12.06 6.29 27.07
C LEU A 283 13.13 6.37 28.18
N LEU A 284 14.12 7.23 28.06
CA LEU A 284 15.20 7.37 29.06
C LEU A 284 14.67 7.74 30.46
N PRO A 285 13.69 8.65 30.62
CA PRO A 285 13.13 8.93 31.93
C PRO A 285 12.52 7.71 32.60
N LEU A 286 11.81 6.85 31.84
CA LEU A 286 11.23 5.61 32.35
C LEU A 286 12.32 4.58 32.72
N ALA A 287 13.36 4.45 31.91
CA ALA A 287 14.49 3.57 32.17
C ALA A 287 15.22 3.99 33.47
N THR A 288 15.49 5.30 33.64
CA THR A 288 16.12 5.85 34.84
C THR A 288 15.29 5.59 36.08
N PHE A 289 13.98 5.85 35.99
CA PHE A 289 13.05 5.57 37.08
C PHE A 289 13.02 4.06 37.44
N ALA A 290 12.95 3.20 36.43
CA ALA A 290 12.90 1.76 36.64
C ALA A 290 14.17 1.24 37.32
N LEU A 291 15.34 1.70 36.94
CA LEU A 291 16.60 1.35 37.60
C LEU A 291 16.68 1.87 39.03
N GLN A 292 16.19 3.09 39.29
CA GLN A 292 16.20 3.67 40.62
C GLN A 292 15.35 2.86 41.62
N TYR A 293 14.19 2.38 41.21
CA TYR A 293 13.21 1.77 42.12
C TYR A 293 13.14 0.23 42.08
N TYR A 294 13.64 -0.40 40.99
CA TYR A 294 13.54 -1.84 40.78
C TYR A 294 14.89 -2.52 40.46
N MET A 295 16.03 -1.91 40.85
CA MET A 295 17.35 -2.43 40.56
C MET A 295 17.51 -3.87 41.03
N ASP A 296 17.12 -4.16 42.26
CA ASP A 296 17.27 -5.47 42.91
C ASP A 296 16.07 -6.41 42.71
N ASP A 297 15.07 -5.97 41.98
CA ASP A 297 13.86 -6.77 41.71
C ASP A 297 14.06 -7.59 40.41
N PRO A 298 13.91 -8.93 40.49
CA PRO A 298 14.09 -9.77 39.31
C PRO A 298 13.00 -9.62 38.24
N CYS A 299 11.91 -8.93 38.50
CA CYS A 299 10.81 -8.60 37.58
C CYS A 299 10.32 -9.76 36.71
N THR A 300 10.33 -10.98 37.22
CA THR A 300 10.09 -12.24 36.46
C THR A 300 8.77 -12.29 35.71
N ASN A 301 7.71 -11.64 36.24
CA ASN A 301 6.40 -11.60 35.62
C ASN A 301 6.29 -10.55 34.48
N PHE A 302 7.34 -9.76 34.31
CA PHE A 302 7.39 -8.65 33.34
C PHE A 302 8.41 -8.85 32.22
N ILE A 303 9.00 -10.05 32.15
CA ILE A 303 9.95 -10.41 31.07
C ILE A 303 9.26 -10.25 29.72
N PRO A 304 9.88 -9.56 28.76
CA PRO A 304 9.29 -9.33 27.44
C PRO A 304 9.14 -10.66 26.67
N LYS A 305 8.15 -10.67 25.77
CA LYS A 305 7.91 -11.78 24.84
C LYS A 305 8.67 -11.53 23.55
N VAL A 306 9.96 -11.76 23.57
CA VAL A 306 10.88 -11.57 22.43
C VAL A 306 11.52 -12.89 22.03
N LYS A 307 12.13 -12.97 20.85
CA LYS A 307 12.91 -14.12 20.42
C LYS A 307 14.26 -14.13 21.12
N ASP A 308 14.80 -15.32 21.39
CA ASP A 308 15.99 -15.51 22.24
C ASP A 308 17.25 -14.78 21.75
N ASP A 309 17.35 -14.43 20.45
CA ASP A 309 18.53 -13.81 19.85
C ASP A 309 18.39 -12.31 19.57
N GLU A 310 17.24 -11.70 19.89
CA GLU A 310 16.98 -10.28 19.57
C GLU A 310 17.59 -9.30 20.60
N PHE A 311 17.72 -9.72 21.85
CA PHE A 311 18.15 -8.85 22.96
C PHE A 311 19.19 -9.52 23.84
N THR A 312 20.12 -8.76 24.38
CA THR A 312 21.04 -9.22 25.41
C THR A 312 20.30 -9.41 26.75
N LYS A 313 20.88 -10.22 27.65
CA LYS A 313 20.32 -10.40 28.98
C LYS A 313 20.13 -9.12 29.78
N ASN A 314 21.03 -8.17 29.62
CA ASN A 314 20.93 -6.88 30.31
C ASN A 314 19.79 -6.00 29.73
N GLU A 315 19.56 -6.08 28.44
CA GLU A 315 18.43 -5.39 27.81
C GLU A 315 17.10 -6.00 28.24
N ILE A 316 16.99 -7.31 28.27
CA ILE A 316 15.80 -8.02 28.77
C ILE A 316 15.51 -7.64 30.23
N ASP A 317 16.53 -7.58 31.08
CA ASP A 317 16.40 -7.18 32.49
C ASP A 317 15.91 -5.73 32.62
N LEU A 318 16.49 -4.81 31.85
CA LEU A 318 16.06 -3.42 31.80
C LEU A 318 14.62 -3.27 31.31
N ILE A 319 14.27 -3.93 30.23
CA ILE A 319 12.91 -3.93 29.65
C ILE A 319 11.92 -4.48 30.68
N ALA A 320 12.23 -5.55 31.40
CA ALA A 320 11.38 -6.11 32.43
C ALA A 320 11.12 -5.12 33.59
N LYS A 321 12.15 -4.39 34.02
CA LYS A 321 12.04 -3.33 35.05
C LYS A 321 11.19 -2.16 34.56
N MET A 322 11.40 -1.70 33.35
CA MET A 322 10.59 -0.65 32.71
C MET A 322 9.13 -1.10 32.56
N HIS A 323 8.89 -2.35 32.14
CA HIS A 323 7.56 -2.93 31.99
C HIS A 323 6.81 -2.97 33.34
N LYS A 324 7.50 -3.37 34.41
CA LYS A 324 6.92 -3.31 35.77
C LYS A 324 6.58 -1.89 36.18
N ALA A 325 7.51 -0.95 35.99
CA ALA A 325 7.33 0.45 36.35
C ALA A 325 6.09 1.06 35.69
N ILE A 326 6.00 0.95 34.36
CA ILE A 326 4.89 1.51 33.60
C ILE A 326 3.56 0.81 33.88
N SER A 327 3.57 -0.50 34.16
CA SER A 327 2.36 -1.24 34.56
C SER A 327 1.77 -0.69 35.86
N ILE A 328 2.61 -0.39 36.84
CA ILE A 328 2.16 0.20 38.11
C ILE A 328 1.64 1.62 37.89
N ILE A 329 2.30 2.42 37.05
CA ILE A 329 1.85 3.76 36.68
C ILE A 329 0.48 3.67 35.99
N GLN A 330 0.31 2.77 35.04
CA GLN A 330 -0.96 2.54 34.34
C GLN A 330 -2.09 2.23 35.33
N PHE A 331 -1.90 1.26 36.23
CA PHE A 331 -2.94 0.90 37.22
C PHE A 331 -3.32 2.06 38.13
N LYS A 332 -2.36 2.90 38.52
CA LYS A 332 -2.64 4.11 39.33
C LYS A 332 -3.45 5.13 38.54
N LEU A 333 -3.13 5.34 37.26
CA LEU A 333 -3.88 6.27 36.37
C LEU A 333 -5.30 5.75 36.12
N GLU A 334 -5.47 4.47 35.82
CA GLU A 334 -6.78 3.85 35.60
C GLU A 334 -7.64 3.90 36.85
N SER A 335 -7.06 3.68 38.04
CA SER A 335 -7.80 3.75 39.30
C SER A 335 -8.38 5.17 39.62
N GLN A 336 -7.79 6.22 39.06
CA GLN A 336 -8.30 7.59 39.17
C GLN A 336 -9.50 7.84 38.24
N LEU A 337 -9.63 7.08 37.16
CA LEU A 337 -10.76 7.22 36.22
C LEU A 337 -12.00 6.47 36.68
N ILE A 338 -11.84 5.48 37.58
CA ILE A 338 -12.95 4.64 38.09
C ILE A 338 -13.63 5.29 39.29
N ARG A 339 -12.98 6.27 39.94
CA ARG A 339 -13.53 7.02 41.07
C ARG A 339 -14.33 8.20 40.63
#